data_90bfa82abb06149632506d2c50198dc9
#
_entry.id   90bfa82abb06149632506d2c50198dc9
#
_cell.length_a   1.000
_cell.length_b   1.000
_cell.length_c   1.000
_cell.angle_alpha   90.00
_cell.angle_beta   90.00
_cell.angle_gamma   90.00
#
_symmetry.space_group_name_H-M   'P 1'
#
loop_
_entity.id
_entity.type
_entity.pdbx_description
1 polymer ?
#
loop_
_entity_poly.entity_id
_entity_poly.type
_entity_poly.pdbx_seq_one_letter_code
_entity_poly.pdbx_strand_id
1 'polypeptide(L)'
;MKEFKNKVALITGAGHGFGFEFAKEAHKRGMKLFLTDIDEKALAEKTDEIKAAGGVAESLVMDVSLEADIKLMVDKCLEAYGQIDLLINNAGIAVGGAVTDIPSRDWEWIIGVNVMSQIFAMKHIIPIMEKQGTDCHILNVASLAGLLTLGKMPAYFGTKHFSVALSESVSFDLQAAGSNVKMSVFCPGFVQTDLFNYENHRPERFKEPNDPYYSSDTYQRILEIAKRVIETGTPLKPVGPFVFDHLARDKFYIQLHKKPKFLIHKRMRGIIREKNPDYSTIRKYMGS
;
A
#
# COMPACT_ATOMS: atom_id res chain seq x y z
N MET A 1 -4.85 -14.00 -11.08
CA MET A 1 -3.63 -14.81 -11.31
C MET A 1 -3.78 -16.15 -10.62
N LYS A 2 -3.83 -17.25 -11.39
CA LYS A 2 -4.07 -18.61 -10.82
C LYS A 2 -2.79 -19.36 -10.47
N GLU A 3 -1.72 -19.12 -11.21
CA GLU A 3 -0.42 -19.76 -11.00
C GLU A 3 0.64 -18.70 -10.72
N PHE A 4 1.51 -18.98 -9.76
CA PHE A 4 2.56 -18.08 -9.29
C PHE A 4 3.97 -18.58 -9.65
N LYS A 5 4.15 -19.90 -9.78
CA LYS A 5 5.47 -20.51 -10.02
C LYS A 5 6.15 -19.94 -11.27
N ASN A 6 7.43 -19.60 -11.12
CA ASN A 6 8.28 -19.00 -12.16
C ASN A 6 7.86 -17.60 -12.65
N LYS A 7 6.84 -16.99 -12.08
CA LYS A 7 6.41 -15.62 -12.36
C LYS A 7 7.24 -14.61 -11.57
N VAL A 8 7.24 -13.36 -12.02
CA VAL A 8 7.99 -12.25 -11.42
C VAL A 8 7.04 -11.36 -10.64
N ALA A 9 7.35 -11.17 -9.34
CA ALA A 9 6.68 -10.21 -8.48
C ALA A 9 7.58 -9.00 -8.22
N LEU A 10 7.08 -7.81 -8.56
CA LEU A 10 7.68 -6.52 -8.24
C LEU A 10 6.92 -5.91 -7.08
N ILE A 11 7.62 -5.61 -5.97
CA ILE A 11 7.01 -5.19 -4.70
C ILE A 11 7.67 -3.91 -4.20
N THR A 12 6.88 -2.86 -4.00
CA THR A 12 7.37 -1.61 -3.40
C THR A 12 7.17 -1.59 -1.88
N GLY A 13 8.08 -0.93 -1.15
CA GLY A 13 8.05 -0.92 0.32
C GLY A 13 8.30 -2.31 0.91
N ALA A 14 9.28 -3.04 0.36
CA ALA A 14 9.53 -4.45 0.67
C ALA A 14 10.46 -4.67 1.87
N GLY A 15 11.07 -3.61 2.42
CA GLY A 15 11.93 -3.68 3.60
C GLY A 15 11.17 -3.99 4.90
N HIS A 16 9.88 -3.69 4.95
CA HIS A 16 9.09 -3.76 6.18
C HIS A 16 7.67 -4.33 5.97
N GLY A 17 7.01 -4.63 7.06
CA GLY A 17 5.58 -4.87 7.16
C GLY A 17 4.98 -5.78 6.10
N PHE A 18 3.92 -5.32 5.44
CA PHE A 18 3.22 -6.09 4.41
C PHE A 18 4.11 -6.41 3.22
N GLY A 19 4.97 -5.47 2.77
CA GLY A 19 5.81 -5.68 1.60
C GLY A 19 6.70 -6.91 1.76
N PHE A 20 7.34 -7.05 2.91
CA PHE A 20 8.16 -8.21 3.20
C PHE A 20 7.32 -9.50 3.41
N GLU A 21 6.14 -9.43 4.05
CA GLU A 21 5.25 -10.59 4.14
C GLU A 21 4.79 -11.07 2.76
N PHE A 22 4.51 -10.16 1.84
CA PHE A 22 4.18 -10.49 0.45
C PHE A 22 5.37 -11.10 -0.28
N ALA A 23 6.60 -10.58 -0.06
CA ALA A 23 7.82 -11.15 -0.63
C ALA A 23 8.04 -12.60 -0.16
N LYS A 24 7.87 -12.87 1.14
CA LYS A 24 7.97 -14.24 1.69
C LYS A 24 6.93 -15.18 1.09
N GLU A 25 5.69 -14.73 0.96
CA GLU A 25 4.63 -15.57 0.39
C GLU A 25 4.83 -15.81 -1.10
N ALA A 26 5.24 -14.79 -1.87
CA ALA A 26 5.60 -14.91 -3.28
C ALA A 26 6.74 -15.90 -3.49
N HIS A 27 7.80 -15.82 -2.67
CA HIS A 27 8.89 -16.79 -2.66
C HIS A 27 8.39 -18.23 -2.42
N LYS A 28 7.57 -18.44 -1.39
CA LYS A 28 6.98 -19.76 -1.09
C LYS A 28 6.16 -20.33 -2.24
N ARG A 29 5.54 -19.48 -3.04
CA ARG A 29 4.79 -19.86 -4.26
C ARG A 29 5.67 -20.01 -5.49
N GLY A 30 6.99 -19.88 -5.34
CA GLY A 30 7.99 -20.10 -6.39
C GLY A 30 8.12 -18.95 -7.37
N MET A 31 7.79 -17.72 -6.96
CA MET A 31 8.01 -16.50 -7.76
C MET A 31 9.46 -16.03 -7.65
N LYS A 32 9.94 -15.34 -8.69
CA LYS A 32 11.13 -14.50 -8.66
C LYS A 32 10.75 -13.11 -8.16
N LEU A 33 11.59 -12.45 -7.40
CA LEU A 33 11.26 -11.21 -6.69
C LEU A 33 12.13 -10.05 -7.15
N PHE A 34 11.50 -8.90 -7.42
CA PHE A 34 12.17 -7.62 -7.52
C PHE A 34 11.64 -6.73 -6.40
N LEU A 35 12.49 -6.41 -5.42
CA LEU A 35 12.12 -5.75 -4.17
C LEU A 35 12.62 -4.32 -4.17
N THR A 36 11.79 -3.37 -3.74
CA THR A 36 12.22 -1.97 -3.63
C THR A 36 11.79 -1.36 -2.31
N ASP A 37 12.64 -0.50 -1.77
CA ASP A 37 12.37 0.30 -0.57
C ASP A 37 13.25 1.55 -0.59
N ILE A 38 12.91 2.54 0.22
CA ILE A 38 13.77 3.70 0.50
C ILE A 38 14.79 3.40 1.60
N ASP A 39 14.49 2.45 2.49
CA ASP A 39 15.40 1.98 3.56
C ASP A 39 16.37 0.94 3.01
N GLU A 40 17.55 1.42 2.64
CA GLU A 40 18.63 0.59 2.07
C GLU A 40 18.99 -0.60 2.96
N LYS A 41 19.13 -0.36 4.27
CA LYS A 41 19.55 -1.39 5.22
C LYS A 41 18.50 -2.48 5.36
N ALA A 42 17.25 -2.10 5.61
CA ALA A 42 16.17 -3.05 5.75
C ALA A 42 15.94 -3.83 4.45
N LEU A 43 16.00 -3.17 3.30
CA LEU A 43 15.86 -3.82 1.99
C LEU A 43 16.94 -4.86 1.75
N ALA A 44 18.21 -4.54 2.03
CA ALA A 44 19.33 -5.48 1.89
C ALA A 44 19.14 -6.70 2.80
N GLU A 45 18.85 -6.50 4.10
CA GLU A 45 18.60 -7.59 5.06
C GLU A 45 17.46 -8.52 4.59
N LYS A 46 16.37 -7.96 4.08
CA LYS A 46 15.20 -8.73 3.63
C LYS A 46 15.45 -9.45 2.30
N THR A 47 16.21 -8.85 1.41
CA THR A 47 16.63 -9.50 0.16
C THR A 47 17.53 -10.70 0.45
N ASP A 48 18.49 -10.55 1.36
CA ASP A 48 19.41 -11.61 1.76
C ASP A 48 18.65 -12.75 2.50
N GLU A 49 17.65 -12.43 3.34
CA GLU A 49 16.79 -13.42 4.00
C GLU A 49 16.07 -14.31 2.95
N ILE A 50 15.55 -13.71 1.87
CA ILE A 50 14.92 -14.46 0.78
C ILE A 50 15.94 -15.33 0.02
N LYS A 51 17.12 -14.76 -0.31
CA LYS A 51 18.19 -15.50 -1.00
C LYS A 51 18.71 -16.69 -0.15
N ALA A 52 18.90 -16.46 1.14
CA ALA A 52 19.30 -17.52 2.08
C ALA A 52 18.27 -18.66 2.20
N ALA A 53 16.99 -18.35 2.01
CA ALA A 53 15.91 -19.34 1.94
C ALA A 53 15.81 -20.05 0.57
N GLY A 54 16.76 -19.82 -0.36
CA GLY A 54 16.78 -20.41 -1.70
C GLY A 54 15.94 -19.66 -2.74
N GLY A 55 15.48 -18.44 -2.42
CA GLY A 55 14.72 -17.60 -3.33
C GLY A 55 15.58 -16.86 -4.36
N VAL A 56 14.99 -16.51 -5.48
CA VAL A 56 15.59 -15.64 -6.50
C VAL A 56 15.04 -14.23 -6.28
N ALA A 57 15.91 -13.32 -5.85
CA ALA A 57 15.53 -11.94 -5.54
C ALA A 57 16.61 -10.95 -5.98
N GLU A 58 16.18 -9.85 -6.57
CA GLU A 58 16.96 -8.64 -6.80
C GLU A 58 16.30 -7.46 -6.09
N SER A 59 17.07 -6.42 -5.80
CA SER A 59 16.55 -5.25 -5.10
C SER A 59 17.10 -3.94 -5.63
N LEU A 60 16.33 -2.86 -5.44
CA LEU A 60 16.71 -1.50 -5.80
C LEU A 60 16.26 -0.52 -4.71
N VAL A 61 17.20 0.23 -4.16
CA VAL A 61 16.90 1.35 -3.24
C VAL A 61 16.36 2.51 -4.05
N MET A 62 15.17 3.00 -3.70
CA MET A 62 14.51 4.06 -4.47
C MET A 62 13.42 4.79 -3.67
N ASP A 63 13.09 5.99 -4.11
CA ASP A 63 11.95 6.75 -3.62
C ASP A 63 10.77 6.65 -4.60
N VAL A 64 9.73 5.92 -4.20
CA VAL A 64 8.53 5.69 -5.02
C VAL A 64 7.79 6.97 -5.43
N SER A 65 8.01 8.09 -4.74
CA SER A 65 7.37 9.37 -5.07
C SER A 65 8.01 10.07 -6.28
N LEU A 66 9.13 9.55 -6.80
CA LEU A 66 9.83 10.06 -7.97
C LEU A 66 9.54 9.19 -9.20
N GLU A 67 8.92 9.76 -10.24
CA GLU A 67 8.62 9.01 -11.46
C GLU A 67 9.88 8.45 -12.15
N ALA A 68 11.01 9.16 -12.03
CA ALA A 68 12.29 8.70 -12.57
C ALA A 68 12.76 7.40 -11.91
N ASP A 69 12.60 7.28 -10.58
CA ASP A 69 12.95 6.07 -9.83
C ASP A 69 12.01 4.91 -10.17
N ILE A 70 10.73 5.18 -10.36
CA ILE A 70 9.76 4.17 -10.84
C ILE A 70 10.16 3.64 -12.23
N LYS A 71 10.57 4.51 -13.15
CA LYS A 71 11.08 4.07 -14.48
C LYS A 71 12.32 3.20 -14.34
N LEU A 72 13.29 3.64 -13.52
CA LEU A 72 14.49 2.85 -13.26
C LEU A 72 14.15 1.48 -12.67
N MET A 73 13.20 1.40 -11.74
CA MET A 73 12.71 0.16 -11.16
C MET A 73 12.16 -0.79 -12.23
N VAL A 74 11.35 -0.27 -13.14
CA VAL A 74 10.79 -1.06 -14.24
C VAL A 74 11.89 -1.59 -15.15
N ASP A 75 12.81 -0.70 -15.56
CA ASP A 75 13.92 -1.07 -16.46
C ASP A 75 14.81 -2.14 -15.83
N LYS A 76 15.16 -1.99 -14.54
CA LYS A 76 16.00 -2.95 -13.80
C LYS A 76 15.28 -4.29 -13.58
N CYS A 77 13.98 -4.29 -13.32
CA CYS A 77 13.21 -5.53 -13.22
C CYS A 77 13.17 -6.29 -14.55
N LEU A 78 12.99 -5.58 -15.66
CA LEU A 78 13.02 -6.18 -16.99
C LEU A 78 14.42 -6.66 -17.40
N GLU A 79 15.46 -5.92 -17.04
CA GLU A 79 16.86 -6.34 -17.24
C GLU A 79 17.15 -7.66 -16.51
N ALA A 80 16.67 -7.80 -15.25
CA ALA A 80 16.91 -8.97 -14.44
C ALA A 80 16.09 -10.20 -14.86
N TYR A 81 14.83 -10.00 -15.26
CA TYR A 81 13.89 -11.11 -15.41
C TYR A 81 13.13 -11.16 -16.73
N GLY A 82 13.19 -10.12 -17.55
CA GLY A 82 12.53 -10.03 -18.86
C GLY A 82 11.01 -9.87 -18.83
N GLN A 83 10.39 -9.87 -17.64
CA GLN A 83 8.94 -9.80 -17.46
C GLN A 83 8.53 -9.24 -16.11
N ILE A 84 7.27 -8.79 -15.98
CA ILE A 84 6.62 -8.42 -14.73
C ILE A 84 5.23 -9.04 -14.74
N ASP A 85 4.94 -9.97 -13.84
CA ASP A 85 3.64 -10.67 -13.81
C ASP A 85 2.74 -10.17 -12.67
N LEU A 86 3.34 -9.79 -11.53
CA LEU A 86 2.64 -9.26 -10.36
C LEU A 86 3.29 -7.95 -9.93
N LEU A 87 2.54 -6.86 -9.97
CA LEU A 87 2.92 -5.60 -9.33
C LEU A 87 2.19 -5.48 -8.00
N ILE A 88 2.94 -5.25 -6.91
CA ILE A 88 2.37 -4.92 -5.60
C ILE A 88 2.80 -3.49 -5.23
N ASN A 89 1.91 -2.53 -5.44
CA ASN A 89 2.04 -1.15 -4.96
C ASN A 89 1.74 -1.13 -3.46
N ASN A 90 2.77 -1.36 -2.64
CA ASN A 90 2.63 -1.49 -1.20
C ASN A 90 3.20 -0.31 -0.43
N ALA A 91 4.24 0.36 -0.93
CA ALA A 91 4.82 1.52 -0.26
C ALA A 91 3.75 2.53 0.18
N GLY A 92 3.84 3.00 1.41
CA GLY A 92 2.85 3.92 1.96
C GLY A 92 3.25 4.45 3.32
N ILE A 93 2.83 5.67 3.59
CA ILE A 93 3.04 6.38 4.85
C ILE A 93 1.72 6.87 5.42
N ALA A 94 1.75 7.31 6.67
CA ALA A 94 0.64 7.95 7.34
C ALA A 94 1.04 9.34 7.82
N VAL A 95 0.13 10.31 7.70
CA VAL A 95 0.30 11.66 8.25
C VAL A 95 -0.96 11.99 9.05
N GLY A 96 -0.78 12.42 10.28
CA GLY A 96 -1.86 12.72 11.21
C GLY A 96 -1.91 14.19 11.60
N GLY A 97 -3.10 14.76 11.79
CA GLY A 97 -3.33 16.16 12.17
C GLY A 97 -4.68 16.64 11.67
N ALA A 98 -5.07 17.86 12.03
CA ALA A 98 -6.18 18.53 11.36
C ALA A 98 -5.67 19.13 10.03
N VAL A 99 -6.58 19.41 9.11
CA VAL A 99 -6.22 19.99 7.81
C VAL A 99 -5.49 21.33 7.93
N THR A 100 -5.77 22.08 9.01
CA THR A 100 -5.14 23.36 9.33
C THR A 100 -3.74 23.23 9.93
N ASP A 101 -3.39 22.07 10.46
CA ASP A 101 -2.16 21.86 11.23
C ASP A 101 -1.06 21.18 10.41
N ILE A 102 -1.46 20.28 9.50
CA ILE A 102 -0.51 19.50 8.67
C ILE A 102 0.22 20.45 7.71
N PRO A 103 1.57 20.50 7.76
CA PRO A 103 2.36 21.31 6.82
C PRO A 103 2.17 20.90 5.36
N SER A 104 2.23 21.86 4.42
CA SER A 104 2.06 21.58 2.99
C SER A 104 3.04 20.52 2.47
N ARG A 105 4.29 20.50 2.96
CA ARG A 105 5.29 19.49 2.58
C ARG A 105 4.90 18.06 2.99
N ASP A 106 4.16 17.91 4.10
CA ASP A 106 3.68 16.59 4.54
C ASP A 106 2.51 16.11 3.66
N TRP A 107 1.68 17.04 3.16
CA TRP A 107 0.69 16.74 2.12
C TRP A 107 1.36 16.30 0.83
N GLU A 108 2.40 17.02 0.37
CA GLU A 108 3.17 16.67 -0.83
C GLU A 108 3.81 15.30 -0.68
N TRP A 109 4.42 15.04 0.48
CA TRP A 109 5.06 13.77 0.76
C TRP A 109 4.07 12.60 0.74
N ILE A 110 2.97 12.68 1.51
CA ILE A 110 1.99 11.58 1.55
C ILE A 110 1.29 11.37 0.21
N ILE A 111 1.00 12.44 -0.54
CA ILE A 111 0.44 12.35 -1.89
C ILE A 111 1.46 11.71 -2.83
N GLY A 112 2.73 12.13 -2.78
CA GLY A 112 3.80 11.53 -3.56
C GLY A 112 3.91 10.01 -3.34
N VAL A 113 3.96 9.60 -2.07
CA VAL A 113 4.13 8.18 -1.71
C VAL A 113 2.84 7.37 -1.91
N ASN A 114 1.69 7.83 -1.41
CA ASN A 114 0.47 6.98 -1.40
C ASN A 114 -0.35 7.06 -2.69
N VAL A 115 -0.16 8.11 -3.51
CA VAL A 115 -0.97 8.38 -4.70
C VAL A 115 -0.13 8.31 -5.97
N MET A 116 0.87 9.20 -6.09
CA MET A 116 1.64 9.33 -7.33
C MET A 116 2.44 8.08 -7.64
N SER A 117 2.97 7.39 -6.63
CA SER A 117 3.68 6.12 -6.81
C SER A 117 2.85 5.08 -7.54
N GLN A 118 1.57 4.92 -7.16
CA GLN A 118 0.65 3.96 -7.78
C GLN A 118 0.33 4.35 -9.22
N ILE A 119 0.13 5.66 -9.47
CA ILE A 119 -0.11 6.19 -10.82
C ILE A 119 1.11 5.91 -11.70
N PHE A 120 2.30 6.30 -11.26
CA PHE A 120 3.53 6.12 -12.04
C PHE A 120 3.81 4.64 -12.33
N ALA A 121 3.71 3.78 -11.30
CA ALA A 121 3.93 2.34 -11.50
C ALA A 121 2.96 1.73 -12.51
N MET A 122 1.66 1.99 -12.38
CA MET A 122 0.65 1.48 -13.32
C MET A 122 0.82 2.04 -14.73
N LYS A 123 1.10 3.36 -14.86
CA LYS A 123 1.35 4.02 -16.16
C LYS A 123 2.48 3.34 -16.96
N HIS A 124 3.56 2.94 -16.29
CA HIS A 124 4.71 2.33 -16.94
C HIS A 124 4.60 0.81 -17.09
N ILE A 125 3.89 0.12 -16.16
CA ILE A 125 3.87 -1.34 -16.12
C ILE A 125 2.68 -1.95 -16.90
N ILE A 126 1.50 -1.32 -16.91
CA ILE A 126 0.33 -1.85 -17.61
C ILE A 126 0.64 -2.12 -19.08
N PRO A 127 1.22 -1.19 -19.87
CA PRO A 127 1.53 -1.46 -21.28
C PRO A 127 2.50 -2.63 -21.49
N ILE A 128 3.43 -2.84 -20.53
CA ILE A 128 4.37 -3.95 -20.57
C ILE A 128 3.64 -5.27 -20.32
N MET A 129 2.81 -5.34 -19.27
CA MET A 129 2.01 -6.52 -18.95
C MET A 129 1.04 -6.89 -20.08
N GLU A 130 0.41 -5.90 -20.71
CA GLU A 130 -0.47 -6.13 -21.88
C GLU A 130 0.29 -6.70 -23.06
N LYS A 131 1.47 -6.14 -23.37
CA LYS A 131 2.34 -6.65 -24.43
C LYS A 131 2.86 -8.06 -24.15
N GLN A 132 3.07 -8.43 -22.90
CA GLN A 132 3.44 -9.80 -22.50
C GLN A 132 2.35 -10.82 -22.85
N GLY A 133 1.07 -10.44 -22.80
CA GLY A 133 -0.07 -11.31 -23.12
C GLY A 133 -0.28 -12.46 -22.12
N THR A 134 0.48 -12.51 -21.02
CA THR A 134 0.34 -13.52 -19.97
C THR A 134 -0.67 -13.08 -18.89
N ASP A 135 -1.10 -14.01 -18.01
CA ASP A 135 -2.00 -13.67 -16.87
C ASP A 135 -1.23 -12.83 -15.84
N CYS A 136 -1.40 -11.50 -15.90
CA CYS A 136 -0.77 -10.51 -15.06
C CYS A 136 -1.74 -9.94 -14.03
N HIS A 137 -1.19 -9.42 -12.91
CA HIS A 137 -1.99 -8.88 -11.83
C HIS A 137 -1.35 -7.66 -11.17
N ILE A 138 -2.18 -6.69 -10.80
CA ILE A 138 -1.77 -5.52 -10.02
C ILE A 138 -2.53 -5.52 -8.70
N LEU A 139 -1.80 -5.42 -7.60
CA LEU A 139 -2.35 -5.26 -6.25
C LEU A 139 -1.98 -3.88 -5.71
N ASN A 140 -2.96 -3.04 -5.46
CA ASN A 140 -2.79 -1.80 -4.72
C ASN A 140 -3.10 -2.00 -3.23
N VAL A 141 -2.15 -1.63 -2.36
CA VAL A 141 -2.36 -1.68 -0.91
C VAL A 141 -2.97 -0.37 -0.43
N ALA A 142 -4.29 -0.37 -0.31
CA ALA A 142 -5.04 0.74 0.25
C ALA A 142 -5.12 0.64 1.78
N SER A 143 -6.30 0.68 2.33
CA SER A 143 -6.61 0.52 3.77
C SER A 143 -8.14 0.47 3.94
N LEU A 144 -8.60 0.02 5.10
CA LEU A 144 -9.95 0.31 5.56
C LEU A 144 -10.25 1.82 5.57
N ALA A 145 -9.21 2.66 5.72
CA ALA A 145 -9.26 4.12 5.57
C ALA A 145 -9.61 4.59 4.14
N GLY A 146 -9.62 3.70 3.14
CA GLY A 146 -10.15 3.97 1.80
C GLY A 146 -11.66 3.72 1.67
N LEU A 147 -12.28 3.13 2.69
CA LEU A 147 -13.69 2.77 2.72
C LEU A 147 -14.46 3.47 3.84
N LEU A 148 -13.75 3.97 4.84
CA LEU A 148 -14.26 4.71 6.00
C LEU A 148 -13.48 6.01 6.18
N THR A 149 -14.02 6.95 6.97
CA THR A 149 -13.34 8.21 7.32
C THR A 149 -13.41 8.45 8.81
N LEU A 150 -12.32 9.00 9.37
CA LEU A 150 -12.23 9.48 10.76
C LEU A 150 -11.67 10.91 10.78
N GLY A 151 -11.85 11.62 11.88
CA GLY A 151 -11.17 12.89 12.12
C GLY A 151 -9.66 12.73 12.37
N LYS A 152 -8.93 13.84 12.32
CA LYS A 152 -7.50 13.94 12.69
C LYS A 152 -6.49 13.25 11.73
N MET A 153 -6.94 12.73 10.60
CA MET A 153 -6.06 12.12 9.58
C MET A 153 -6.57 12.37 8.15
N PRO A 154 -6.96 13.60 7.75
CA PRO A 154 -7.58 13.85 6.44
C PRO A 154 -6.66 13.47 5.27
N ALA A 155 -5.36 13.71 5.38
CA ALA A 155 -4.38 13.35 4.36
C ALA A 155 -4.34 11.83 4.12
N TYR A 156 -4.25 11.05 5.18
CA TYR A 156 -4.22 9.59 5.05
C TYR A 156 -5.53 9.02 4.49
N PHE A 157 -6.68 9.45 5.04
CA PHE A 157 -8.00 9.00 4.54
C PHE A 157 -8.23 9.40 3.09
N GLY A 158 -7.84 10.62 2.72
CA GLY A 158 -7.94 11.12 1.35
C GLY A 158 -7.13 10.26 0.38
N THR A 159 -5.84 10.00 0.68
CA THR A 159 -4.97 9.18 -0.18
C THR A 159 -5.44 7.73 -0.28
N LYS A 160 -5.97 7.13 0.78
CA LYS A 160 -6.46 5.76 0.75
C LYS A 160 -7.81 5.60 0.02
N HIS A 161 -8.69 6.61 0.09
CA HIS A 161 -9.89 6.69 -0.77
C HIS A 161 -9.51 6.83 -2.24
N PHE A 162 -8.51 7.67 -2.54
CA PHE A 162 -7.96 7.80 -3.89
C PHE A 162 -7.48 6.46 -4.42
N SER A 163 -6.69 5.71 -3.63
CA SER A 163 -6.17 4.39 -4.02
C SER A 163 -7.29 3.40 -4.38
N VAL A 164 -8.39 3.38 -3.61
CA VAL A 164 -9.55 2.53 -3.92
C VAL A 164 -10.21 2.97 -5.22
N ALA A 165 -10.56 4.26 -5.36
CA ALA A 165 -11.24 4.78 -6.54
C ALA A 165 -10.38 4.63 -7.81
N LEU A 166 -9.07 4.88 -7.71
CA LEU A 166 -8.12 4.66 -8.82
C LEU A 166 -8.12 3.20 -9.25
N SER A 167 -8.06 2.27 -8.29
CA SER A 167 -8.06 0.83 -8.58
C SER A 167 -9.35 0.39 -9.27
N GLU A 168 -10.50 0.91 -8.84
CA GLU A 168 -11.80 0.63 -9.47
C GLU A 168 -11.83 1.15 -10.91
N SER A 169 -11.46 2.41 -11.13
CA SER A 169 -11.45 3.04 -12.45
C SER A 169 -10.53 2.30 -13.43
N VAL A 170 -9.28 2.04 -13.04
CA VAL A 170 -8.33 1.30 -13.88
C VAL A 170 -8.81 -0.13 -14.15
N SER A 171 -9.45 -0.79 -13.17
CA SER A 171 -10.04 -2.11 -13.39
C SER A 171 -11.16 -2.09 -14.45
N PHE A 172 -11.96 -1.04 -14.49
CA PHE A 172 -12.99 -0.88 -15.52
C PHE A 172 -12.37 -0.66 -16.91
N ASP A 173 -11.33 0.16 -17.01
CA ASP A 173 -10.61 0.38 -18.26
C ASP A 173 -9.99 -0.92 -18.80
N LEU A 174 -9.33 -1.70 -17.96
CA LEU A 174 -8.74 -2.99 -18.32
C LEU A 174 -9.82 -4.01 -18.76
N GLN A 175 -10.96 -4.06 -18.07
CA GLN A 175 -12.08 -4.91 -18.47
C GLN A 175 -12.68 -4.49 -19.80
N ALA A 176 -12.88 -3.19 -20.03
CA ALA A 176 -13.41 -2.66 -21.28
C ALA A 176 -12.48 -2.95 -22.47
N ALA A 177 -11.17 -2.92 -22.23
CA ALA A 177 -10.16 -3.26 -23.24
C ALA A 177 -9.97 -4.78 -23.47
N GLY A 178 -10.60 -5.64 -22.67
CA GLY A 178 -10.35 -7.09 -22.71
C GLY A 178 -8.91 -7.46 -22.31
N SER A 179 -8.29 -6.66 -21.44
CA SER A 179 -6.88 -6.81 -21.05
C SER A 179 -6.62 -8.12 -20.29
N ASN A 180 -5.43 -8.68 -20.49
CA ASN A 180 -4.89 -9.80 -19.71
C ASN A 180 -4.46 -9.38 -18.28
N VAL A 181 -4.46 -8.09 -17.97
CA VAL A 181 -4.08 -7.55 -16.67
C VAL A 181 -5.30 -7.48 -15.75
N LYS A 182 -5.19 -8.03 -14.55
CA LYS A 182 -6.22 -7.97 -13.51
C LYS A 182 -5.80 -7.05 -12.38
N MET A 183 -6.79 -6.56 -11.65
CA MET A 183 -6.55 -5.70 -10.50
C MET A 183 -7.20 -6.22 -9.23
N SER A 184 -6.53 -5.94 -8.10
CA SER A 184 -7.07 -6.07 -6.75
C SER A 184 -6.70 -4.86 -5.90
N VAL A 185 -7.54 -4.57 -4.92
CA VAL A 185 -7.24 -3.58 -3.89
C VAL A 185 -7.33 -4.22 -2.51
N PHE A 186 -6.23 -4.16 -1.75
CA PHE A 186 -6.18 -4.67 -0.39
C PHE A 186 -6.53 -3.59 0.61
N CYS A 187 -7.56 -3.82 1.42
CA CYS A 187 -8.09 -2.87 2.40
C CYS A 187 -7.96 -3.43 3.83
N PRO A 188 -6.73 -3.49 4.40
CA PRO A 188 -6.53 -3.92 5.78
C PRO A 188 -7.06 -2.89 6.78
N GLY A 189 -7.43 -3.36 7.98
CA GLY A 189 -7.55 -2.53 9.16
C GLY A 189 -6.21 -2.45 9.91
N PHE A 190 -6.25 -2.41 11.24
CA PHE A 190 -5.02 -2.39 12.04
C PHE A 190 -4.32 -3.76 12.03
N VAL A 191 -3.07 -3.76 11.62
CA VAL A 191 -2.18 -4.93 11.55
C VAL A 191 -0.81 -4.52 12.08
N GLN A 192 -0.14 -5.42 12.76
CA GLN A 192 1.18 -5.21 13.37
C GLN A 192 2.26 -5.01 12.28
N THR A 193 2.38 -3.78 11.81
CA THR A 193 3.35 -3.34 10.79
C THR A 193 4.23 -2.23 11.35
N ASP A 194 5.17 -1.74 10.56
CA ASP A 194 6.04 -0.62 10.88
C ASP A 194 5.45 0.76 10.51
N LEU A 195 4.20 0.84 10.09
CA LEU A 195 3.59 2.06 9.55
C LEU A 195 3.64 3.27 10.51
N PHE A 196 3.69 3.05 11.82
CA PHE A 196 3.79 4.15 12.80
C PHE A 196 5.19 4.79 12.85
N ASN A 197 6.21 4.12 12.30
CA ASN A 197 7.60 4.60 12.21
C ASN A 197 7.90 5.34 10.88
N TYR A 198 6.88 5.80 10.15
CA TYR A 198 7.03 6.40 8.83
C TYR A 198 8.03 7.58 8.79
N GLU A 199 8.21 8.29 9.90
CA GLU A 199 9.17 9.39 10.00
C GLU A 199 10.63 8.94 9.77
N ASN A 200 10.98 7.71 10.09
CA ASN A 200 12.30 7.15 9.85
C ASN A 200 12.63 7.04 8.35
N HIS A 201 11.60 7.06 7.51
CA HIS A 201 11.71 6.93 6.06
C HIS A 201 11.50 8.26 5.32
N ARG A 202 11.51 9.41 6.06
CA ARG A 202 11.30 10.74 5.49
C ARG A 202 12.52 11.18 4.67
N PRO A 203 12.38 11.42 3.36
CA PRO A 203 13.47 11.97 2.53
C PRO A 203 13.91 13.36 2.99
N GLU A 204 15.19 13.69 2.81
CA GLU A 204 15.78 14.97 3.22
C GLU A 204 14.99 16.19 2.71
N ARG A 205 14.47 16.14 1.46
CA ARG A 205 13.70 17.24 0.87
C ARG A 205 12.40 17.57 1.61
N PHE A 206 11.91 16.66 2.45
CA PHE A 206 10.69 16.85 3.27
C PHE A 206 11.00 17.05 4.76
N LYS A 207 12.28 17.06 5.17
CA LYS A 207 12.66 17.30 6.56
C LYS A 207 12.61 18.76 6.91
N GLU A 208 12.00 19.09 8.04
CA GLU A 208 12.01 20.40 8.68
C GLU A 208 11.86 20.20 10.20
N PRO A 209 12.95 19.79 10.88
CA PRO A 209 12.88 19.38 12.28
C PRO A 209 12.46 20.49 13.24
N ASN A 210 12.57 21.75 12.84
CA ASN A 210 12.22 22.89 13.67
C ASN A 210 10.76 23.36 13.48
N ASP A 211 9.96 22.70 12.62
CA ASP A 211 8.56 23.05 12.46
C ASP A 211 7.77 22.73 13.74
N PRO A 212 7.04 23.72 14.30
CA PRO A 212 6.27 23.53 15.54
C PRO A 212 5.21 22.42 15.48
N TYR A 213 4.79 22.01 14.29
CA TYR A 213 3.85 20.93 14.09
C TYR A 213 4.36 19.62 14.71
N TYR A 214 5.63 19.26 14.50
CA TYR A 214 6.19 17.98 14.98
C TYR A 214 6.38 17.94 16.49
N SER A 215 6.51 19.08 17.16
CA SER A 215 6.60 19.18 18.63
C SER A 215 5.24 19.40 19.30
N SER A 216 4.15 19.59 18.52
CA SER A 216 2.82 19.85 19.07
C SER A 216 2.25 18.62 19.82
N ASP A 217 1.54 18.87 20.93
CA ASP A 217 0.83 17.82 21.70
C ASP A 217 -0.12 17.01 20.82
N THR A 218 -0.76 17.66 19.85
CA THR A 218 -1.67 17.01 18.91
C THR A 218 -0.95 15.97 18.06
N TYR A 219 0.19 16.34 17.47
CA TYR A 219 0.99 15.42 16.64
C TYR A 219 1.53 14.25 17.46
N GLN A 220 2.13 14.52 18.62
CA GLN A 220 2.69 13.49 19.48
C GLN A 220 1.61 12.50 19.95
N ARG A 221 0.44 13.00 20.36
CA ARG A 221 -0.70 12.16 20.74
C ARG A 221 -1.21 11.28 19.59
N ILE A 222 -1.19 11.78 18.35
CA ILE A 222 -1.59 10.99 17.18
C ILE A 222 -0.59 9.85 16.95
N LEU A 223 0.71 10.11 17.05
CA LEU A 223 1.75 9.08 16.93
C LEU A 223 1.59 7.99 17.99
N GLU A 224 1.36 8.37 19.25
CA GLU A 224 1.13 7.40 20.35
C GLU A 224 -0.11 6.53 20.09
N ILE A 225 -1.21 7.14 19.64
CA ILE A 225 -2.43 6.40 19.30
C ILE A 225 -2.16 5.47 18.12
N ALA A 226 -1.50 5.94 17.06
CA ALA A 226 -1.17 5.14 15.89
C ALA A 226 -0.31 3.93 16.28
N LYS A 227 0.75 4.15 17.07
CA LYS A 227 1.60 3.09 17.60
C LYS A 227 0.77 2.04 18.34
N ARG A 228 -0.02 2.47 19.33
CA ARG A 228 -0.84 1.56 20.17
C ARG A 228 -1.81 0.72 19.33
N VAL A 229 -2.54 1.34 18.39
CA VAL A 229 -3.55 0.60 17.61
C VAL A 229 -2.91 -0.36 16.59
N ILE A 230 -1.71 -0.06 16.10
CA ILE A 230 -0.94 -0.94 15.23
C ILE A 230 -0.36 -2.11 16.04
N GLU A 231 0.29 -1.85 17.17
CA GLU A 231 0.88 -2.87 18.04
C GLU A 231 -0.17 -3.86 18.58
N THR A 232 -1.40 -3.39 18.85
CA THR A 232 -2.52 -4.22 19.30
C THR A 232 -3.36 -4.80 18.15
N GLY A 233 -2.95 -4.54 16.91
CA GLY A 233 -3.63 -4.99 15.70
C GLY A 233 -3.51 -6.51 15.44
N THR A 234 -4.07 -6.94 14.32
CA THR A 234 -3.95 -8.32 13.86
C THR A 234 -2.48 -8.69 13.61
N PRO A 235 -2.00 -9.88 13.99
CA PRO A 235 -0.66 -10.35 13.64
C PRO A 235 -0.40 -10.30 12.13
N LEU A 236 0.83 -9.91 11.74
CA LEU A 236 1.21 -9.72 10.35
C LEU A 236 1.33 -11.05 9.56
N LYS A 237 1.89 -12.09 10.17
CA LYS A 237 2.26 -13.35 9.52
C LYS A 237 1.16 -14.01 8.66
N PRO A 238 -0.13 -14.05 9.03
CA PRO A 238 -1.17 -14.68 8.21
C PRO A 238 -1.62 -13.84 7.00
N VAL A 239 -1.13 -12.60 6.84
CA VAL A 239 -1.63 -11.68 5.81
C VAL A 239 -1.14 -12.06 4.42
N GLY A 240 0.11 -12.48 4.27
CA GLY A 240 0.66 -12.93 2.98
C GLY A 240 -0.18 -14.05 2.36
N PRO A 241 -0.32 -15.22 3.01
CA PRO A 241 -1.17 -16.30 2.51
C PRO A 241 -2.60 -15.86 2.21
N PHE A 242 -3.23 -15.09 3.11
CA PHE A 242 -4.59 -14.58 2.93
C PHE A 242 -4.74 -13.76 1.64
N VAL A 243 -3.83 -12.82 1.39
CA VAL A 243 -3.89 -11.96 0.20
C VAL A 243 -3.66 -12.77 -1.07
N PHE A 244 -2.63 -13.60 -1.11
CA PHE A 244 -2.32 -14.40 -2.29
C PHE A 244 -3.42 -15.42 -2.64
N ASP A 245 -4.14 -15.97 -1.66
CA ASP A 245 -5.30 -16.82 -1.90
C ASP A 245 -6.47 -16.04 -2.53
N HIS A 246 -6.60 -14.75 -2.22
CA HIS A 246 -7.59 -13.89 -2.87
C HIS A 246 -7.17 -13.51 -4.30
N LEU A 247 -5.87 -13.24 -4.54
CA LEU A 247 -5.33 -13.03 -5.89
C LEU A 247 -5.55 -14.28 -6.77
N ALA A 248 -5.34 -15.49 -6.23
CA ALA A 248 -5.59 -16.74 -6.94
C ALA A 248 -7.05 -16.93 -7.36
N ARG A 249 -7.98 -16.30 -6.64
CA ARG A 249 -9.43 -16.32 -6.93
C ARG A 249 -9.92 -15.10 -7.69
N ASP A 250 -9.02 -14.27 -8.19
CA ASP A 250 -9.31 -13.01 -8.90
C ASP A 250 -10.26 -12.07 -8.13
N LYS A 251 -10.10 -11.95 -6.80
CA LYS A 251 -10.93 -11.08 -5.96
C LYS A 251 -10.44 -9.64 -6.05
N PHE A 252 -11.29 -8.73 -6.50
CA PHE A 252 -10.96 -7.32 -6.59
C PHE A 252 -10.80 -6.68 -5.20
N TYR A 253 -11.85 -6.71 -4.35
CA TYR A 253 -11.75 -6.20 -2.97
C TYR A 253 -11.25 -7.29 -2.02
N ILE A 254 -10.08 -7.07 -1.42
CA ILE A 254 -9.50 -7.94 -0.42
C ILE A 254 -9.59 -7.26 0.94
N GLN A 255 -10.49 -7.74 1.80
CA GLN A 255 -10.76 -7.18 3.13
C GLN A 255 -10.41 -8.20 4.22
N LEU A 256 -9.36 -7.92 4.99
CA LEU A 256 -8.87 -8.80 6.05
C LEU A 256 -9.88 -8.90 7.22
N HIS A 257 -10.55 -7.79 7.57
CA HIS A 257 -11.39 -7.70 8.74
C HIS A 257 -12.88 -7.75 8.39
N LYS A 258 -13.65 -8.61 9.08
CA LYS A 258 -15.09 -8.75 8.85
C LYS A 258 -15.93 -7.70 9.58
N LYS A 259 -15.53 -7.32 10.82
CA LYS A 259 -16.30 -6.40 11.68
C LYS A 259 -16.54 -5.01 11.06
N PRO A 260 -15.59 -4.36 10.37
CA PRO A 260 -15.81 -3.03 9.79
C PRO A 260 -16.84 -2.96 8.66
N LYS A 261 -17.25 -4.08 8.08
CA LYS A 261 -18.22 -4.10 6.97
C LYS A 261 -19.54 -3.40 7.34
N PHE A 262 -19.96 -3.51 8.58
CA PHE A 262 -21.14 -2.79 9.08
C PHE A 262 -20.97 -1.27 8.99
N LEU A 263 -19.79 -0.72 9.31
CA LEU A 263 -19.54 0.71 9.23
C LEU A 263 -19.50 1.20 7.78
N ILE A 264 -18.92 0.41 6.88
CA ILE A 264 -18.90 0.70 5.43
C ILE A 264 -20.35 0.77 4.93
N HIS A 265 -21.17 -0.23 5.25
CA HIS A 265 -22.59 -0.23 4.88
C HIS A 265 -23.33 0.99 5.44
N LYS A 266 -23.11 1.34 6.72
CA LYS A 266 -23.73 2.50 7.35
C LYS A 266 -23.33 3.81 6.66
N ARG A 267 -22.03 3.98 6.31
CA ARG A 267 -21.54 5.12 5.56
C ARG A 267 -22.21 5.23 4.19
N MET A 268 -22.22 4.16 3.40
CA MET A 268 -22.85 4.14 2.07
C MET A 268 -24.36 4.43 2.14
N ARG A 269 -25.06 3.86 3.11
CA ARG A 269 -26.46 4.16 3.34
C ARG A 269 -26.71 5.63 3.74
N GLY A 270 -25.75 6.23 4.46
CA GLY A 270 -25.79 7.67 4.80
C GLY A 270 -25.67 8.53 3.54
N ILE A 271 -24.70 8.22 2.67
CA ILE A 271 -24.50 8.90 1.38
C ILE A 271 -25.74 8.81 0.49
N ILE A 272 -26.29 7.60 0.29
CA ILE A 272 -27.47 7.35 -0.54
C ILE A 272 -28.70 8.14 -0.02
N ARG A 273 -28.79 8.35 1.28
CA ARG A 273 -29.89 9.07 1.94
C ARG A 273 -29.58 10.55 2.22
N GLU A 274 -28.48 11.08 1.69
CA GLU A 274 -28.06 12.47 1.85
C GLU A 274 -27.97 12.92 3.33
N LYS A 275 -27.62 11.98 4.23
CA LYS A 275 -27.47 12.28 5.66
C LYS A 275 -26.10 12.88 5.95
N ASN A 276 -26.08 13.84 6.85
CA ASN A 276 -24.84 14.42 7.36
C ASN A 276 -23.96 13.34 8.01
N PRO A 277 -22.62 13.40 7.87
CA PRO A 277 -21.71 12.53 8.57
C PRO A 277 -21.91 12.63 10.09
N ASP A 278 -22.02 11.49 10.76
CA ASP A 278 -22.19 11.42 12.21
C ASP A 278 -20.98 10.78 12.87
N TYR A 279 -20.19 11.62 13.54
CA TYR A 279 -18.99 11.21 14.26
C TYR A 279 -19.30 10.36 15.50
N SER A 280 -20.46 10.54 16.13
CA SER A 280 -20.83 9.83 17.38
C SER A 280 -20.84 8.30 17.22
N THR A 281 -21.30 7.83 16.07
CA THR A 281 -21.33 6.40 15.76
C THR A 281 -19.92 5.81 15.64
N ILE A 282 -19.01 6.54 14.99
CA ILE A 282 -17.64 6.09 14.77
C ILE A 282 -16.88 6.09 16.10
N ARG A 283 -17.04 7.15 16.91
CA ARG A 283 -16.46 7.24 18.24
C ARG A 283 -16.88 6.06 19.13
N LYS A 284 -18.17 5.73 19.14
CA LYS A 284 -18.68 4.58 19.91
C LYS A 284 -18.06 3.24 19.50
N TYR A 285 -17.76 3.08 18.20
CA TYR A 285 -17.17 1.85 17.68
C TYR A 285 -15.66 1.75 17.94
N MET A 286 -14.93 2.88 17.92
CA MET A 286 -13.49 2.93 18.13
C MET A 286 -13.10 2.80 19.62
N GLY A 287 -14.06 2.82 20.55
CA GLY A 287 -13.82 2.82 21.98
C GLY A 287 -13.15 4.13 22.39
N SER A 288 -13.95 5.12 22.72
CA SER A 288 -13.51 6.46 23.17
C SER A 288 -12.55 6.42 24.33
#